data_bf0175733f6947646904a1ff0a02b971
#
_entry.id   bf0175733f6947646904a1ff0a02b971
#
_cell.length_a   1.000
_cell.length_b   1.000
_cell.length_c   1.000
_cell.angle_alpha   90.00
_cell.angle_beta   90.00
_cell.angle_gamma   90.00
#
_symmetry.space_group_name_H-M   'P 1'
#
loop_
_entity.id
_entity.type
_entity.pdbx_description
1 polymer ?
#
loop_
_entity_poly.entity_id
_entity_poly.type
_entity_poly.pdbx_seq_one_letter_code
_entity_poly.pdbx_strand_id
1 'polypeptide(L)'
;MRDAILTGAKVGDSMVADALVQGDEAAVFMDKAYDSAPRRAALAGAGIADSIMHRARRGRPFAPWQRWMNRALAPIRGQVERSFGMLKRSYGWRRVRYRGLVRNAAHLHLLCTALNLRRAERLVA
;
A
#
# COMPACT_ATOMS: atom_id res chain seq x y z
N MET A 1 4.35 4.24 -8.73
CA MET A 1 3.84 2.94 -8.23
C MET A 1 4.73 1.89 -8.83
N ARG A 2 5.48 1.14 -8.03
CA ARG A 2 6.46 0.14 -8.52
C ARG A 2 5.77 -1.16 -8.94
N ASP A 3 4.83 -1.60 -8.14
CA ASP A 3 4.10 -2.82 -8.36
C ASP A 3 2.65 -2.71 -7.90
N ALA A 4 1.79 -3.60 -8.38
CA ALA A 4 0.40 -3.70 -8.01
C ALA A 4 -0.08 -5.15 -8.20
N ILE A 5 -0.74 -5.70 -7.20
CA ILE A 5 -1.30 -7.05 -7.26
C ILE A 5 -2.83 -6.94 -7.28
N LEU A 6 -3.46 -7.64 -8.21
CA LEU A 6 -4.89 -7.82 -8.27
C LEU A 6 -5.24 -9.23 -7.80
N THR A 7 -6.09 -9.33 -6.79
CA THR A 7 -6.55 -10.61 -6.23
C THR A 7 -8.05 -10.78 -6.38
N GLY A 8 -8.52 -12.00 -6.18
CA GLY A 8 -9.95 -12.27 -6.06
C GLY A 8 -10.54 -11.65 -4.78
N ALA A 9 -11.82 -11.32 -4.79
CA ALA A 9 -12.51 -10.64 -3.69
C ALA A 9 -12.46 -11.39 -2.33
N LYS A 10 -12.12 -12.67 -2.33
CA LYS A 10 -11.99 -13.50 -1.11
C LYS A 10 -10.60 -13.38 -0.45
N VAL A 11 -9.61 -12.82 -1.15
CA VAL A 11 -8.25 -12.66 -0.65
C VAL A 11 -8.13 -11.29 -0.02
N GLY A 12 -7.85 -11.24 1.29
CA GLY A 12 -7.63 -9.98 1.99
C GLY A 12 -6.29 -9.34 1.60
N ASP A 13 -6.26 -8.03 1.47
CA ASP A 13 -5.07 -7.26 1.06
C ASP A 13 -3.86 -7.54 1.95
N SER A 14 -4.07 -7.76 3.25
CA SER A 14 -3.00 -8.08 4.20
C SER A 14 -2.31 -9.42 3.92
N MET A 15 -2.97 -10.34 3.21
CA MET A 15 -2.41 -11.65 2.86
C MET A 15 -1.33 -11.56 1.76
N VAL A 16 -1.44 -10.56 0.90
CA VAL A 16 -0.55 -10.38 -0.26
C VAL A 16 0.41 -9.21 -0.13
N ALA A 17 0.30 -8.44 0.96
CA ALA A 17 1.11 -7.24 1.17
C ALA A 17 2.61 -7.52 1.18
N ASP A 18 3.02 -8.66 1.75
CA ASP A 18 4.44 -9.03 1.86
C ASP A 18 5.06 -9.34 0.49
N ALA A 19 4.26 -9.78 -0.49
CA ALA A 19 4.71 -10.00 -1.86
C ALA A 19 5.04 -8.70 -2.62
N LEU A 20 4.59 -7.55 -2.12
CA LEU A 20 4.92 -6.23 -2.68
C LEU A 20 6.22 -5.64 -2.15
N VAL A 21 6.78 -6.23 -1.08
CA VAL A 21 8.07 -5.82 -0.50
C VAL A 21 9.18 -6.53 -1.28
N GLN A 22 10.03 -5.76 -1.95
CA GLN A 22 11.08 -6.30 -2.83
C GLN A 22 12.43 -6.45 -2.12
N GLY A 23 12.58 -5.88 -0.92
CA GLY A 23 13.77 -6.01 -0.08
C GLY A 23 14.81 -4.90 -0.25
N ASP A 24 14.61 -3.98 -1.17
CA ASP A 24 15.47 -2.82 -1.42
C ASP A 24 14.88 -1.50 -0.90
N GLU A 25 13.75 -1.60 -0.18
CA GLU A 25 13.11 -0.44 0.43
C GLU A 25 13.85 0.01 1.70
N ALA A 26 14.05 1.31 1.85
CA ALA A 26 14.56 1.88 3.11
C ALA A 26 13.51 1.83 4.23
N ALA A 27 12.24 1.96 3.89
CA ALA A 27 11.12 1.91 4.83
C ALA A 27 9.83 1.45 4.14
N VAL A 28 8.97 0.77 4.91
CA VAL A 28 7.64 0.34 4.46
C VAL A 28 6.56 0.98 5.32
N PHE A 29 5.65 1.71 4.67
CA PHE A 29 4.53 2.40 5.30
C PHE A 29 3.23 1.64 5.05
N MET A 30 2.58 1.18 6.11
CA MET A 30 1.31 0.44 6.01
C MET A 30 0.29 0.94 7.03
N ASP A 31 -0.99 0.72 6.73
CA ASP A 31 -2.10 1.00 7.65
C ASP A 31 -2.13 -0.02 8.80
N LYS A 32 -2.86 0.32 9.84
CA LYS A 32 -3.11 -0.54 11.03
C LYS A 32 -3.72 -1.91 10.71
N ALA A 33 -4.36 -2.08 9.54
CA ALA A 33 -4.86 -3.38 9.09
C ALA A 33 -3.74 -4.40 8.84
N TYR A 34 -2.54 -3.91 8.57
CA TYR A 34 -1.34 -4.70 8.29
C TYR A 34 -0.46 -4.95 9.53
N ASP A 35 -0.87 -4.46 10.71
CA ASP A 35 -0.11 -4.61 11.96
C ASP A 35 -0.07 -6.08 12.40
N SER A 36 1.07 -6.72 12.22
CA SER A 36 1.33 -8.08 12.68
C SER A 36 2.78 -8.24 13.16
N ALA A 37 2.98 -8.97 14.26
CA ALA A 37 4.30 -9.20 14.82
C ALA A 37 5.24 -9.95 13.85
N PRO A 38 4.80 -10.99 13.12
CA PRO A 38 5.64 -11.66 12.14
C PRO A 38 6.13 -10.72 11.02
N ARG A 39 5.26 -9.84 10.51
CA ARG A 39 5.62 -8.88 9.46
C ARG A 39 6.67 -7.87 9.95
N ARG A 40 6.48 -7.32 11.16
CA ARG A 40 7.47 -6.42 11.75
C ARG A 40 8.82 -7.09 11.93
N ALA A 41 8.83 -8.34 12.40
CA ALA A 41 10.06 -9.13 12.53
C ALA A 41 10.73 -9.39 11.18
N ALA A 42 9.97 -9.71 10.14
CA ALA A 42 10.50 -9.92 8.79
C ALA A 42 11.13 -8.64 8.21
N LEU A 43 10.47 -7.48 8.37
CA LEU A 43 11.02 -6.19 7.94
C LEU A 43 12.32 -5.86 8.69
N ALA A 44 12.33 -6.04 10.01
CA ALA A 44 13.52 -5.82 10.83
C ALA A 44 14.68 -6.75 10.40
N GLY A 45 14.40 -8.03 10.13
CA GLY A 45 15.37 -8.99 9.63
C GLY A 45 15.94 -8.64 8.25
N ALA A 46 15.16 -7.95 7.42
CA ALA A 46 15.58 -7.44 6.12
C ALA A 46 16.26 -6.06 6.19
N GLY A 47 16.40 -5.46 7.37
CA GLY A 47 16.97 -4.13 7.54
C GLY A 47 16.06 -2.99 7.05
N ILE A 48 14.77 -3.27 6.85
CA ILE A 48 13.78 -2.31 6.35
C ILE A 48 13.10 -1.64 7.53
N ALA A 49 13.04 -0.31 7.54
CA ALA A 49 12.37 0.44 8.61
C ALA A 49 10.86 0.16 8.60
N ASP A 50 10.35 -0.33 9.73
CA ASP A 50 8.94 -0.61 9.96
C ASP A 50 8.20 0.69 10.28
N SER A 51 7.41 1.17 9.36
CA SER A 51 6.51 2.32 9.51
C SER A 51 5.04 1.91 9.38
N ILE A 52 4.67 0.77 9.97
CA ILE A 52 3.30 0.28 10.04
C ILE A 52 2.57 0.95 11.20
N MET A 53 1.38 1.48 10.95
CA MET A 53 0.54 2.05 12.01
C MET A 53 0.14 0.97 13.03
N HIS A 54 0.20 1.33 14.31
CA HIS A 54 -0.20 0.41 15.38
C HIS A 54 -1.71 0.24 15.46
N ARG A 55 -2.15 -1.00 15.69
CA ARG A 55 -3.56 -1.35 15.90
C ARG A 55 -3.91 -1.37 17.38
N ALA A 56 -5.03 -0.74 17.75
CA ALA A 56 -5.57 -0.87 19.10
C ALA A 56 -6.01 -2.31 19.36
N ARG A 57 -5.68 -2.83 20.53
CA ARG A 57 -6.12 -4.16 21.00
C ARG A 57 -7.01 -3.99 22.23
N ARG A 58 -8.03 -4.85 22.35
CA ARG A 58 -8.91 -4.84 23.51
C ARG A 58 -8.11 -5.02 24.81
N GLY A 59 -8.31 -4.15 25.78
CA GLY A 59 -7.60 -4.19 27.06
C GLY A 59 -6.14 -3.73 27.04
N ARG A 60 -5.63 -3.25 25.88
CA ARG A 60 -4.29 -2.69 25.75
C ARG A 60 -4.35 -1.31 25.08
N PRO A 61 -4.42 -0.23 25.86
CA PRO A 61 -4.38 1.13 25.30
C PRO A 61 -3.02 1.40 24.63
N PHE A 62 -3.01 2.30 23.66
CA PHE A 62 -1.76 2.72 23.04
C PHE A 62 -0.81 3.37 24.04
N ALA A 63 0.44 2.97 24.01
CA ALA A 63 1.50 3.75 24.62
C ALA A 63 1.61 5.14 23.97
N PRO A 64 2.12 6.16 24.70
CA PRO A 64 2.25 7.52 24.15
C PRO A 64 3.02 7.58 22.82
N TRP A 65 4.11 6.81 22.69
CA TRP A 65 4.92 6.73 21.49
C TRP A 65 4.17 6.12 20.29
N GLN A 66 3.29 5.14 20.51
CA GLN A 66 2.46 4.55 19.44
C GLN A 66 1.44 5.55 18.91
N ARG A 67 0.84 6.36 19.79
CA ARG A 67 -0.05 7.45 19.39
C ARG A 67 0.68 8.51 18.57
N TRP A 68 1.87 8.89 19.03
CA TRP A 68 2.72 9.83 18.31
C TRP A 68 3.08 9.29 16.92
N MET A 69 3.54 8.04 16.82
CA MET A 69 3.91 7.39 15.56
C MET A 69 2.72 7.33 14.60
N ASN A 70 1.56 6.88 15.06
CA ASN A 70 0.35 6.83 14.24
C ASN A 70 -0.04 8.22 13.71
N ARG A 71 0.11 9.25 14.51
CA ARG A 71 -0.13 10.65 14.09
C ARG A 71 0.86 11.11 13.04
N ALA A 72 2.14 10.79 13.20
CA ALA A 72 3.19 11.13 12.24
C ALA A 72 3.01 10.41 10.90
N LEU A 73 2.51 9.17 10.90
CA LEU A 73 2.30 8.34 9.70
C LEU A 73 1.00 8.68 8.95
N ALA A 74 0.02 9.28 9.61
CA ALA A 74 -1.29 9.58 9.01
C ALA A 74 -1.23 10.42 7.71
N PRO A 75 -0.40 11.47 7.59
CA PRO A 75 -0.29 12.26 6.35
C PRO A 75 0.27 11.47 5.18
N ILE A 76 1.17 10.52 5.43
CA ILE A 76 1.81 9.68 4.39
C ILE A 76 0.76 8.77 3.74
N ARG A 77 -0.17 8.24 4.51
CA ARG A 77 -1.31 7.46 4.01
C ARG A 77 -2.13 8.23 2.97
N GLY A 78 -2.34 9.52 3.16
CA GLY A 78 -3.07 10.36 2.21
C GLY A 78 -2.43 10.43 0.82
N GLN A 79 -1.14 10.16 0.69
CA GLN A 79 -0.46 10.10 -0.62
C GLN A 79 -0.84 8.82 -1.39
N VAL A 80 -0.95 7.68 -0.70
CA VAL A 80 -1.39 6.42 -1.29
C VAL A 80 -2.86 6.51 -1.71
N GLU A 81 -3.71 7.04 -0.84
CA GLU A 81 -5.14 7.26 -1.14
C GLU A 81 -5.35 8.17 -2.36
N ARG A 82 -4.52 9.21 -2.52
CA ARG A 82 -4.54 10.08 -3.72
C ARG A 82 -4.23 9.32 -5.00
N SER A 83 -3.32 8.36 -4.96
CA SER A 83 -2.98 7.52 -6.12
C SER A 83 -4.16 6.66 -6.54
N PHE A 84 -4.79 5.96 -5.61
CA PHE A 84 -6.02 5.19 -5.87
C PHE A 84 -7.19 6.09 -6.27
N GLY A 85 -7.33 7.26 -5.65
CA GLY A 85 -8.30 8.27 -6.03
C GLY A 85 -8.15 8.72 -7.48
N MET A 86 -6.92 8.87 -7.95
CA MET A 86 -6.62 9.21 -9.35
C MET A 86 -6.95 8.08 -10.31
N LEU A 87 -6.61 6.82 -9.97
CA LEU A 87 -7.02 5.65 -10.77
C LEU A 87 -8.54 5.58 -10.92
N LYS A 88 -9.28 5.83 -9.84
CA LYS A 88 -10.75 5.80 -9.85
C LYS A 88 -11.38 6.97 -10.62
N ARG A 89 -10.88 8.20 -10.44
CA ARG A 89 -11.48 9.42 -10.99
C ARG A 89 -11.03 9.70 -12.42
N SER A 90 -9.72 9.66 -12.67
CA SER A 90 -9.13 10.06 -13.94
C SER A 90 -9.04 8.91 -14.94
N TYR A 91 -8.86 7.68 -14.46
CA TYR A 91 -8.68 6.49 -15.31
C TYR A 91 -9.86 5.54 -15.28
N GLY A 92 -10.92 5.86 -14.53
CA GLY A 92 -12.18 5.08 -14.51
C GLY A 92 -12.06 3.69 -13.88
N TRP A 93 -11.04 3.46 -13.05
CA TRP A 93 -10.84 2.19 -12.32
C TRP A 93 -11.81 2.08 -11.14
N ARG A 94 -13.10 1.93 -11.44
CA ARG A 94 -14.15 1.78 -10.41
C ARG A 94 -14.61 0.33 -10.28
N ARG A 95 -14.48 -0.44 -11.34
CA ARG A 95 -14.83 -1.87 -11.42
C ARG A 95 -13.97 -2.56 -12.47
N VAL A 96 -13.82 -3.87 -12.36
CA VAL A 96 -13.16 -4.69 -13.36
C VAL A 96 -13.93 -4.64 -14.69
N ARG A 97 -13.19 -4.58 -15.80
CA ARG A 97 -13.76 -4.48 -17.16
C ARG A 97 -13.79 -5.81 -17.89
N TYR A 98 -12.92 -6.73 -17.52
CA TYR A 98 -12.69 -7.98 -18.23
C TYR A 98 -13.09 -9.17 -17.38
N ARG A 99 -13.35 -10.30 -18.01
CA ARG A 99 -13.50 -11.59 -17.31
C ARG A 99 -12.13 -12.15 -16.97
N GLY A 100 -12.00 -12.65 -15.73
CA GLY A 100 -10.78 -13.28 -15.23
C GLY A 100 -9.76 -12.30 -14.65
N LEU A 101 -8.92 -12.82 -13.74
CA LEU A 101 -7.92 -12.01 -13.03
C LEU A 101 -6.80 -11.50 -13.94
N VAL A 102 -6.30 -12.35 -14.84
CA VAL A 102 -5.13 -12.04 -15.70
C VAL A 102 -5.37 -10.77 -16.54
N ARG A 103 -6.50 -10.68 -17.23
CA ARG A 103 -6.83 -9.52 -18.08
C ARG A 103 -7.03 -8.25 -17.27
N ASN A 104 -7.64 -8.36 -16.09
CA ASN A 104 -7.83 -7.22 -15.19
C ASN A 104 -6.52 -6.80 -14.53
N ALA A 105 -5.62 -7.73 -14.19
CA ALA A 105 -4.28 -7.42 -13.71
C ALA A 105 -3.47 -6.67 -14.78
N ALA A 106 -3.44 -7.15 -16.02
CA ALA A 106 -2.79 -6.45 -17.13
C ALA A 106 -3.35 -5.02 -17.30
N HIS A 107 -4.67 -4.86 -17.23
CA HIS A 107 -5.30 -3.53 -17.29
C HIS A 107 -4.87 -2.64 -16.11
N LEU A 108 -4.81 -3.16 -14.88
CA LEU A 108 -4.31 -2.42 -13.73
C LEU A 108 -2.87 -1.97 -13.93
N HIS A 109 -1.98 -2.85 -14.41
CA HIS A 109 -0.58 -2.50 -14.67
C HIS A 109 -0.44 -1.41 -15.72
N LEU A 110 -1.22 -1.44 -16.81
CA LEU A 110 -1.26 -0.36 -17.81
C LEU A 110 -1.69 0.98 -17.20
N LEU A 111 -2.70 0.98 -16.32
CA LEU A 111 -3.15 2.18 -15.62
C LEU A 111 -2.08 2.72 -14.66
N CYS A 112 -1.38 1.84 -13.96
CA CYS A 112 -0.26 2.21 -13.08
C CYS A 112 0.89 2.82 -13.89
N THR A 113 1.20 2.28 -15.06
CA THR A 113 2.20 2.83 -15.99
C THR A 113 1.81 4.23 -16.46
N ALA A 114 0.57 4.41 -16.90
CA ALA A 114 0.07 5.72 -17.32
C ALA A 114 0.11 6.75 -16.17
N LEU A 115 -0.22 6.33 -14.95
CA LEU A 115 -0.11 7.18 -13.76
C LEU A 115 1.34 7.59 -13.47
N ASN A 116 2.29 6.65 -13.62
CA ASN A 116 3.71 6.91 -13.41
C ASN A 116 4.27 7.86 -14.46
N LEU A 117 3.93 7.66 -15.74
CA LEU A 117 4.34 8.57 -16.83
C LEU A 117 3.83 9.99 -16.59
N ARG A 118 2.57 10.15 -16.24
CA ARG A 118 2.00 11.47 -15.90
C ARG A 118 2.70 12.13 -14.70
N ARG A 119 3.18 11.35 -13.76
CA ARG A 119 3.97 11.89 -12.63
C ARG A 119 5.37 12.27 -13.04
N ALA A 120 6.02 11.45 -13.87
CA ALA A 120 7.35 11.75 -14.40
C ALA A 120 7.34 13.05 -15.23
N GLU A 121 6.35 13.24 -16.10
CA GLU A 121 6.15 14.48 -16.85
C GLU A 121 6.16 15.74 -15.96
N ARG A 122 5.47 15.67 -14.81
CA ARG A 122 5.41 16.79 -13.85
C ARG A 122 6.71 17.04 -13.08
N LEU A 123 7.60 16.04 -13.01
CA LEU A 123 8.88 16.17 -12.32
C LEU A 123 9.97 16.73 -13.22
N VAL A 124 9.82 16.60 -14.55
CA VAL A 124 10.79 17.10 -15.54
C VAL A 124 10.35 18.41 -16.21
N ALA A 125 9.09 18.78 -16.03
CA ALA A 125 8.57 20.08 -16.46
C ALA A 125 8.87 21.17 -15.43
#